data_aff7b16455874474c5d3becfc4834bb6
#
_entry.id   aff7b16455874474c5d3becfc4834bb6
#
_cell.length_a   1.000
_cell.length_b   1.000
_cell.length_c   1.000
_cell.angle_alpha   90.00
_cell.angle_beta   90.00
_cell.angle_gamma   90.00
#
_symmetry.space_group_name_H-M   'P 1'
#
loop_
_entity.id
_entity.type
_entity.pdbx_description
1 polymer ?
#
loop_
_entity_poly.entity_id
_entity_poly.type
_entity_poly.pdbx_seq_one_letter_code
_entity_poly.pdbx_strand_id
1 'polypeptide(L)'
;MLAYVFWHRPQPGTPLADYEEGLRAFHGRVSVPSASFRVSALPFGDADAGYEDWYLVASWAALGELNAAAVSGARRPPHDAVARLAADGWGAVYLLVRGHARPPTTTRWVSKPSTESYDAFLAGTPAPTVWQRQMTLGPASEFCLVDDAGAGVRTPVYLGS
;
A
#
# COMPACT_ATOMS: atom_id res chain seq x y z
N MET A 1 -12.55 7.83 4.18
CA MET A 1 -12.00 6.61 3.56
C MET A 1 -10.56 6.43 4.05
N LEU A 2 -10.21 5.23 4.47
CA LEU A 2 -8.84 4.88 4.84
C LEU A 2 -8.25 3.96 3.76
N ALA A 3 -6.92 4.01 3.62
CA ALA A 3 -6.13 3.01 2.91
C ALA A 3 -5.16 2.37 3.90
N TYR A 4 -5.19 1.06 4.03
CA TYR A 4 -4.08 0.31 4.58
C TYR A 4 -3.12 0.00 3.44
N VAL A 5 -1.90 0.49 3.56
CA VAL A 5 -0.84 0.24 2.57
C VAL A 5 0.21 -0.63 3.22
N PHE A 6 0.56 -1.72 2.56
CA PHE A 6 1.52 -2.68 3.05
C PHE A 6 2.63 -2.87 2.03
N TRP A 7 3.87 -2.65 2.44
CA TRP A 7 5.07 -2.86 1.64
C TRP A 7 5.77 -4.13 2.08
N HIS A 8 6.26 -4.90 1.12
CA HIS A 8 6.92 -6.18 1.40
C HIS A 8 7.88 -6.58 0.29
N ARG A 9 8.76 -7.52 0.62
CA ARG A 9 9.71 -8.11 -0.31
C ARG A 9 9.60 -9.64 -0.28
N PRO A 10 9.77 -10.33 -1.40
CA PRO A 10 9.92 -11.77 -1.40
C PRO A 10 11.25 -12.17 -0.75
N GLN A 11 11.32 -13.38 -0.22
CA GLN A 11 12.59 -13.97 0.23
C GLN A 11 13.56 -14.09 -0.95
N PRO A 12 14.87 -13.90 -0.70
CA PRO A 12 15.89 -14.12 -1.72
C PRO A 12 15.75 -15.49 -2.37
N GLY A 13 15.76 -15.51 -3.70
CA GLY A 13 15.63 -16.75 -4.49
C GLY A 13 14.18 -17.17 -4.76
N THR A 14 13.18 -16.50 -4.21
CA THR A 14 11.76 -16.76 -4.57
C THR A 14 11.50 -16.33 -6.02
N PRO A 15 11.01 -17.24 -6.90
CA PRO A 15 10.60 -16.85 -8.24
C PRO A 15 9.49 -15.79 -8.18
N LEU A 16 9.67 -14.67 -8.90
CA LEU A 16 8.70 -13.57 -8.88
C LEU A 16 7.31 -14.02 -9.37
N ALA A 17 7.25 -14.94 -10.34
CA ALA A 17 5.99 -15.47 -10.85
C ALA A 17 5.19 -16.17 -9.76
N ASP A 18 5.84 -16.99 -8.92
CA ASP A 18 5.19 -17.73 -7.83
C ASP A 18 4.70 -16.78 -6.73
N TYR A 19 5.53 -15.76 -6.42
CA TYR A 19 5.17 -14.73 -5.46
C TYR A 19 3.94 -13.94 -5.91
N GLU A 20 3.94 -13.48 -7.17
CA GLU A 20 2.84 -12.72 -7.76
C GLU A 20 1.57 -13.55 -7.93
N GLU A 21 1.68 -14.85 -8.20
CA GLU A 21 0.52 -15.75 -8.20
C GLU A 21 -0.10 -15.86 -6.79
N GLY A 22 0.73 -15.98 -5.76
CA GLY A 22 0.29 -15.94 -4.37
C GLY A 22 -0.44 -14.64 -4.02
N LEU A 23 0.09 -13.49 -4.43
CA LEU A 23 -0.55 -12.18 -4.24
C LEU A 23 -1.90 -12.11 -4.94
N ARG A 24 -2.01 -12.54 -6.20
CA ARG A 24 -3.29 -12.59 -6.93
C ARG A 24 -4.31 -13.50 -6.24
N ALA A 25 -3.87 -14.67 -5.78
CA ALA A 25 -4.73 -15.62 -5.08
C ALA A 25 -5.26 -15.05 -3.76
N PHE A 26 -4.43 -14.33 -3.00
CA PHE A 26 -4.83 -13.66 -1.77
C PHE A 26 -5.77 -12.49 -2.04
N HIS A 27 -5.39 -11.53 -2.90
CA HIS A 27 -6.21 -10.37 -3.24
C HIS A 27 -7.57 -10.76 -3.84
N GLY A 28 -7.63 -11.84 -4.61
CA GLY A 28 -8.88 -12.39 -5.14
C GLY A 28 -9.87 -12.91 -4.07
N ARG A 29 -9.44 -13.02 -2.80
CA ARG A 29 -10.28 -13.42 -1.66
C ARG A 29 -10.58 -12.27 -0.71
N VAL A 30 -9.95 -11.11 -0.90
CA VAL A 30 -10.21 -9.92 -0.10
C VAL A 30 -11.55 -9.31 -0.51
N SER A 31 -12.34 -8.86 0.46
CA SER A 31 -13.70 -8.34 0.24
C SER A 31 -13.79 -6.81 0.14
N VAL A 32 -12.65 -6.14 0.14
CA VAL A 32 -12.56 -4.69 -0.04
C VAL A 32 -11.82 -4.38 -1.34
N PRO A 33 -12.01 -3.19 -1.93
CA PRO A 33 -11.20 -2.77 -3.07
C PRO A 33 -9.73 -2.84 -2.71
N SER A 34 -8.96 -3.58 -3.50
CA SER A 34 -7.55 -3.80 -3.23
C SER A 34 -6.74 -3.88 -4.53
N ALA A 35 -5.45 -3.60 -4.42
CA ALA A 35 -4.50 -3.74 -5.51
C ALA A 35 -3.12 -4.08 -4.97
N SER A 36 -2.34 -4.80 -5.75
CA SER A 36 -0.93 -5.09 -5.50
C SER A 36 -0.09 -4.59 -6.68
N PHE A 37 1.00 -3.92 -6.39
CA PHE A 37 1.91 -3.36 -7.38
C PHE A 37 3.33 -3.81 -7.11
N ARG A 38 4.04 -4.23 -8.14
CA ARG A 38 5.49 -4.31 -8.10
C ARG A 38 6.06 -2.90 -8.30
N VAL A 39 6.90 -2.46 -7.38
CA VAL A 39 7.52 -1.13 -7.39
C VAL A 39 9.03 -1.26 -7.54
N SER A 40 9.63 -0.31 -8.26
CA SER A 40 11.07 -0.27 -8.49
C SER A 40 11.87 0.20 -7.26
N ALA A 41 11.20 0.86 -6.31
CA ALA A 41 11.77 1.29 -5.05
C ALA A 41 10.68 1.37 -3.98
N LEU A 42 10.98 0.91 -2.77
CA LEU A 42 10.15 1.12 -1.60
C LEU A 42 10.35 2.55 -1.07
N PRO A 43 9.35 3.15 -0.39
CA PRO A 43 9.44 4.54 0.07
C PRO A 43 10.32 4.74 1.32
N PHE A 44 11.13 3.74 1.69
CA PHE A 44 11.99 3.74 2.88
C PHE A 44 13.15 2.76 2.69
N GLY A 45 14.15 2.82 3.59
CA GLY A 45 15.34 1.98 3.56
C GLY A 45 16.24 2.31 2.37
N ASP A 46 16.93 1.31 1.83
CA ASP A 46 17.90 1.44 0.75
C ASP A 46 17.24 1.53 -0.64
N ALA A 47 15.96 1.85 -0.70
CA ALA A 47 15.17 2.05 -1.91
C ALA A 47 15.15 0.82 -2.86
N ASP A 48 15.23 -0.38 -2.32
CA ASP A 48 15.15 -1.62 -3.08
C ASP A 48 13.75 -1.82 -3.68
N ALA A 49 13.72 -2.57 -4.78
CA ALA A 49 12.48 -3.01 -5.39
C ALA A 49 11.66 -3.90 -4.44
N GLY A 50 10.34 -3.85 -4.56
CA GLY A 50 9.43 -4.64 -3.73
C GLY A 50 8.01 -4.60 -4.26
N TYR A 51 7.08 -4.83 -3.36
CA TYR A 51 5.65 -4.80 -3.63
C TYR A 51 4.96 -3.83 -2.69
N GLU A 52 3.86 -3.28 -3.16
CA GLU A 52 3.02 -2.32 -2.45
C GLU A 52 1.56 -2.70 -2.64
N ASP A 53 0.95 -3.14 -1.55
CA ASP A 53 -0.45 -3.56 -1.50
C ASP A 53 -1.31 -2.44 -0.93
N TRP A 54 -2.45 -2.21 -1.54
CA TRP A 54 -3.45 -1.23 -1.10
C TRP A 54 -4.75 -1.94 -0.76
N TYR A 55 -5.32 -1.59 0.39
CA TYR A 55 -6.63 -2.07 0.85
C TYR A 55 -7.46 -0.87 1.28
N LEU A 56 -8.58 -0.60 0.61
CA LEU A 56 -9.43 0.54 0.91
C LEU A 56 -10.56 0.14 1.85
N VAL A 57 -10.67 0.82 2.99
CA VAL A 57 -11.66 0.53 4.01
C VAL A 57 -12.40 1.80 4.44
N ALA A 58 -13.67 1.66 4.79
CA ALA A 58 -14.52 2.80 5.13
C ALA A 58 -14.14 3.45 6.48
N SER A 59 -13.63 2.64 7.43
CA SER A 59 -13.40 3.06 8.81
C SER A 59 -12.32 2.23 9.50
N TRP A 60 -11.92 2.62 10.70
CA TRP A 60 -11.05 1.85 11.58
C TRP A 60 -11.65 0.51 11.99
N ALA A 61 -12.97 0.44 12.20
CA ALA A 61 -13.66 -0.81 12.47
C ALA A 61 -13.53 -1.78 11.29
N ALA A 62 -13.79 -1.29 10.07
CA ALA A 62 -13.63 -2.09 8.84
C ALA A 62 -12.18 -2.54 8.61
N LEU A 63 -11.17 -1.77 9.03
CA LEU A 63 -9.77 -2.20 9.01
C LEU A 63 -9.53 -3.35 10.00
N GLY A 64 -10.10 -3.29 11.20
CA GLY A 64 -10.04 -4.37 12.18
C GLY A 64 -10.69 -5.66 11.66
N GLU A 65 -11.85 -5.54 11.01
CA GLU A 65 -12.54 -6.67 10.36
C GLU A 65 -11.71 -7.26 9.21
N LEU A 66 -11.10 -6.42 8.38
CA LEU A 66 -10.20 -6.85 7.31
C LEU A 66 -9.03 -7.64 7.88
N ASN A 67 -8.36 -7.12 8.92
CA ASN A 67 -7.22 -7.77 9.56
C ASN A 67 -7.60 -9.15 10.14
N ALA A 68 -8.71 -9.24 10.86
CA ALA A 68 -9.20 -10.50 11.41
C ALA A 68 -9.57 -11.51 10.31
N ALA A 69 -10.19 -11.03 9.23
CA ALA A 69 -10.61 -11.85 8.12
C ALA A 69 -9.45 -12.34 7.25
N ALA A 70 -8.36 -11.58 7.10
CA ALA A 70 -7.20 -11.93 6.28
C ALA A 70 -6.57 -13.26 6.74
N VAL A 71 -6.53 -13.51 8.05
CA VAL A 71 -5.91 -14.69 8.68
C VAL A 71 -6.93 -15.74 9.11
N SER A 72 -8.15 -15.73 8.57
CA SER A 72 -9.23 -16.66 8.95
C SER A 72 -9.99 -17.20 7.74
N GLY A 73 -10.71 -18.30 7.96
CA GLY A 73 -11.59 -18.92 6.97
C GLY A 73 -10.91 -19.20 5.64
N ALA A 74 -11.61 -18.93 4.55
CA ALA A 74 -11.13 -19.18 3.19
C ALA A 74 -9.99 -18.29 2.72
N ARG A 75 -9.67 -17.20 3.46
CA ARG A 75 -8.56 -16.28 3.15
C ARG A 75 -7.24 -16.72 3.75
N ARG A 76 -7.29 -17.50 4.85
CA ARG A 76 -6.09 -17.95 5.56
C ARG A 76 -5.14 -18.77 4.69
N PRO A 77 -5.55 -19.81 3.94
CA PRO A 77 -4.60 -20.57 3.12
C PRO A 77 -3.83 -19.73 2.09
N PRO A 78 -4.45 -18.88 1.26
CA PRO A 78 -3.70 -18.03 0.34
C PRO A 78 -2.86 -16.96 1.05
N HIS A 79 -3.33 -16.39 2.19
CA HIS A 79 -2.52 -15.51 3.03
C HIS A 79 -1.25 -16.22 3.51
N ASP A 80 -1.38 -17.39 4.14
CA ASP A 80 -0.25 -18.12 4.70
C ASP A 80 0.71 -18.63 3.62
N ALA A 81 0.20 -18.89 2.40
CA ALA A 81 1.02 -19.27 1.26
C ALA A 81 1.95 -18.14 0.83
N VAL A 82 1.42 -16.93 0.62
CA VAL A 82 2.24 -15.78 0.20
C VAL A 82 3.10 -15.25 1.35
N ALA A 83 2.60 -15.26 2.58
CA ALA A 83 3.36 -14.82 3.77
C ALA A 83 4.63 -15.64 4.00
N ARG A 84 4.62 -16.94 3.70
CA ARG A 84 5.81 -17.80 3.78
C ARG A 84 6.88 -17.46 2.74
N LEU A 85 6.51 -16.80 1.66
CA LEU A 85 7.43 -16.35 0.62
C LEU A 85 7.94 -14.92 0.85
N ALA A 86 7.37 -14.19 1.81
CA ALA A 86 7.79 -12.85 2.16
C ALA A 86 8.99 -12.87 3.13
N ALA A 87 9.97 -12.00 2.89
CA ALA A 87 11.12 -11.81 3.78
C ALA A 87 10.80 -10.84 4.90
N ASP A 88 10.06 -9.77 4.59
CA ASP A 88 9.73 -8.68 5.49
C ASP A 88 8.45 -7.95 5.04
N GLY A 89 7.94 -7.08 5.91
CA GLY A 89 6.79 -6.26 5.58
C GLY A 89 6.59 -5.11 6.57
N TRP A 90 6.11 -4.00 6.05
CA TRP A 90 5.77 -2.78 6.80
C TRP A 90 4.41 -2.28 6.34
N GLY A 91 3.65 -1.74 7.27
CA GLY A 91 2.32 -1.24 6.98
C GLY A 91 2.12 0.18 7.48
N ALA A 92 1.24 0.91 6.82
CA ALA A 92 0.76 2.20 7.30
C ALA A 92 -0.71 2.41 6.92
N VAL A 93 -1.39 3.23 7.71
CA VAL A 93 -2.77 3.62 7.44
C VAL A 93 -2.79 5.08 7.04
N TYR A 94 -3.45 5.37 5.93
CA TYR A 94 -3.60 6.69 5.35
C TYR A 94 -5.07 7.10 5.29
N LEU A 95 -5.34 8.37 5.54
CA LEU A 95 -6.65 9.00 5.35
C LEU A 95 -6.65 9.72 3.99
N LEU A 96 -7.70 9.51 3.20
CA LEU A 96 -7.95 10.33 2.01
C LEU A 96 -8.34 11.74 2.45
N VAL A 97 -7.47 12.72 2.18
CA VAL A 97 -7.71 14.13 2.50
C VAL A 97 -8.13 14.96 1.27
N ARG A 98 -7.85 14.45 0.06
CA ARG A 98 -8.26 15.06 -1.21
C ARG A 98 -8.39 14.00 -2.30
N GLY A 99 -9.32 14.17 -3.23
CA GLY A 99 -9.44 13.38 -4.46
C GLY A 99 -10.28 12.12 -4.33
N HIS A 100 -9.88 11.05 -5.01
CA HIS A 100 -10.70 9.86 -5.20
C HIS A 100 -10.17 8.64 -4.44
N ALA A 101 -11.09 7.88 -3.84
CA ALA A 101 -10.81 6.64 -3.11
C ALA A 101 -10.66 5.46 -4.09
N ARG A 102 -9.48 5.31 -4.64
CA ARG A 102 -9.09 4.15 -5.45
C ARG A 102 -7.61 3.83 -5.23
N PRO A 103 -7.16 2.58 -5.38
CA PRO A 103 -5.74 2.25 -5.40
C PRO A 103 -5.06 3.00 -6.56
N PRO A 104 -3.99 3.77 -6.29
CA PRO A 104 -3.37 4.61 -7.32
C PRO A 104 -2.42 3.80 -8.20
N THR A 105 -2.40 4.10 -9.50
CA THR A 105 -1.42 3.52 -10.45
C THR A 105 -0.10 4.26 -10.44
N THR A 106 -0.10 5.50 -9.99
CA THR A 106 1.10 6.34 -9.82
C THR A 106 1.14 6.92 -8.41
N THR A 107 2.29 6.89 -7.76
CA THR A 107 2.47 7.42 -6.39
C THR A 107 3.80 8.13 -6.27
N ARG A 108 3.81 9.19 -5.47
CA ARG A 108 5.02 9.82 -4.96
C ARG A 108 4.94 9.94 -3.44
N TRP A 109 5.85 9.27 -2.76
CA TRP A 109 5.92 9.25 -1.30
C TRP A 109 6.79 10.39 -0.81
N VAL A 110 6.23 11.26 0.04
CA VAL A 110 6.92 12.44 0.55
C VAL A 110 6.63 12.67 2.03
N SER A 111 7.55 13.37 2.70
CA SER A 111 7.31 13.95 4.02
C SER A 111 7.32 15.48 3.90
N LYS A 112 6.42 16.14 4.62
CA LYS A 112 6.45 17.61 4.66
C LYS A 112 7.72 18.10 5.37
N PRO A 113 8.22 19.30 5.05
CA PRO A 113 9.26 19.95 5.83
C PRO A 113 8.82 20.11 7.30
N SER A 114 9.75 19.91 8.25
CA SER A 114 9.46 20.05 9.68
C SER A 114 9.00 21.45 10.08
N THR A 115 9.40 22.46 9.32
CA THR A 115 9.06 23.88 9.50
C THR A 115 7.70 24.29 8.94
N GLU A 116 7.03 23.40 8.20
CA GLU A 116 5.75 23.68 7.54
C GLU A 116 4.59 23.03 8.29
N SER A 117 3.44 23.71 8.39
CA SER A 117 2.22 23.09 8.92
C SER A 117 1.60 22.13 7.91
N TYR A 118 0.75 21.20 8.38
CA TYR A 118 0.02 20.31 7.47
C TYR A 118 -0.89 21.08 6.51
N ASP A 119 -1.57 22.12 7.00
CA ASP A 119 -2.48 22.92 6.18
C ASP A 119 -1.73 23.68 5.07
N ALA A 120 -0.57 24.27 5.40
CA ALA A 120 0.26 24.97 4.42
C ALA A 120 0.80 24.00 3.35
N PHE A 121 1.31 22.84 3.78
CA PHE A 121 1.78 21.80 2.88
C PHE A 121 0.66 21.31 1.93
N LEU A 122 -0.52 21.02 2.47
CA LEU A 122 -1.66 20.57 1.67
C LEU A 122 -2.16 21.64 0.71
N ALA A 123 -2.15 22.92 1.11
CA ALA A 123 -2.52 24.04 0.26
C ALA A 123 -1.51 24.23 -0.91
N GLY A 124 -0.22 24.05 -0.65
CA GLY A 124 0.86 24.15 -1.65
C GLY A 124 1.02 22.90 -2.53
N THR A 125 0.36 21.79 -2.20
CA THR A 125 0.49 20.52 -2.94
C THR A 125 -0.50 20.48 -4.11
N PRO A 126 -0.05 20.43 -5.39
CA PRO A 126 -0.93 20.43 -6.56
C PRO A 126 -1.55 19.07 -6.88
N ALA A 127 -1.14 17.99 -6.22
CA ALA A 127 -1.61 16.63 -6.51
C ALA A 127 -3.14 16.53 -6.41
N PRO A 128 -3.82 15.93 -7.42
CA PRO A 128 -5.28 15.80 -7.44
C PRO A 128 -5.81 14.83 -6.37
N THR A 129 -5.00 13.88 -5.93
CA THR A 129 -5.34 12.95 -4.85
C THR A 129 -4.21 12.90 -3.83
N VAL A 130 -4.58 13.03 -2.56
CA VAL A 130 -3.62 13.05 -1.44
C VAL A 130 -4.13 12.15 -0.33
N TRP A 131 -3.25 11.24 0.08
CA TRP A 131 -3.43 10.38 1.23
C TRP A 131 -2.47 10.79 2.33
N GLN A 132 -2.98 11.08 3.52
CA GLN A 132 -2.19 11.51 4.68
C GLN A 132 -2.04 10.37 5.69
N ARG A 133 -0.81 10.07 6.06
CA ARG A 133 -0.54 9.04 7.06
C ARG A 133 -1.21 9.32 8.41
N GLN A 134 -1.89 8.31 8.93
CA GLN A 134 -2.52 8.32 10.26
C GLN A 134 -1.77 7.43 11.25
N MET A 135 -1.26 6.30 10.79
CA MET A 135 -0.55 5.31 11.61
C MET A 135 0.51 4.61 10.75
N THR A 136 1.61 4.21 11.37
CA THR A 136 2.65 3.41 10.74
C THR A 136 3.13 2.29 11.67
N LEU A 137 3.48 1.14 11.05
CA LEU A 137 4.13 0.01 11.70
C LEU A 137 5.58 -0.14 11.19
N GLY A 138 6.22 0.96 10.89
CA GLY A 138 7.58 1.04 10.37
C GLY A 138 7.86 2.42 9.77
N PRO A 139 9.04 2.60 9.15
CA PRO A 139 9.38 3.84 8.48
C PRO A 139 8.49 3.99 7.23
N ALA A 140 7.64 4.99 7.22
CA ALA A 140 6.77 5.30 6.10
C ALA A 140 6.66 6.80 5.91
N SER A 141 6.57 7.23 4.64
CA SER A 141 6.37 8.64 4.29
C SER A 141 5.05 9.17 4.81
N GLU A 142 4.97 10.47 5.11
CA GLU A 142 3.75 11.11 5.64
C GLU A 142 2.64 11.19 4.60
N PHE A 143 2.99 11.33 3.31
CA PHE A 143 2.04 11.53 2.23
C PHE A 143 2.32 10.62 1.05
N CYS A 144 1.26 10.15 0.41
CA CYS A 144 1.27 9.62 -0.95
C CYS A 144 0.60 10.65 -1.86
N LEU A 145 1.33 11.17 -2.83
CA LEU A 145 0.82 12.06 -3.86
C LEU A 145 0.54 11.24 -5.12
N VAL A 146 -0.64 11.38 -5.65
CA VAL A 146 -1.06 10.70 -6.88
C VAL A 146 -0.99 11.72 -8.01
N ASP A 147 0.15 11.79 -8.64
CA ASP A 147 0.46 12.63 -9.79
C ASP A 147 1.50 11.94 -10.68
N ASP A 148 1.77 12.50 -11.86
CA ASP A 148 2.76 11.97 -12.80
C ASP A 148 4.17 12.55 -12.60
N ALA A 149 4.35 13.47 -11.64
CA ALA A 149 5.60 14.17 -11.40
C ALA A 149 6.59 13.29 -10.65
N GLY A 150 7.56 12.72 -11.34
CA GLY A 150 8.64 11.93 -10.73
C GLY A 150 8.17 10.59 -10.11
N ALA A 151 7.05 10.07 -10.59
CA ALA A 151 6.53 8.80 -10.13
C ALA A 151 7.48 7.64 -10.47
N GLY A 152 7.68 6.75 -9.52
CA GLY A 152 8.34 5.47 -9.77
C GLY A 152 7.50 4.57 -10.68
N VAL A 153 8.17 3.69 -11.42
CA VAL A 153 7.47 2.70 -12.25
C VAL A 153 6.74 1.70 -11.36
N ARG A 154 5.44 1.53 -11.60
CA ARG A 154 4.55 0.59 -10.89
C ARG A 154 3.95 -0.39 -11.88
N THR A 155 4.15 -1.66 -11.66
CA THR A 155 3.57 -2.72 -12.49
C THR A 155 2.46 -3.40 -11.69
N PRO A 156 1.20 -3.33 -12.14
CA PRO A 156 0.10 -4.01 -11.47
C PRO A 156 0.31 -5.53 -11.44
N VAL A 157 0.14 -6.13 -10.27
CA VAL A 157 0.08 -7.58 -10.09
C VAL A 157 -1.37 -8.03 -9.93
N TYR A 158 -2.17 -7.21 -9.25
CA TYR A 158 -3.60 -7.39 -9.06
C TYR A 158 -4.30 -6.03 -8.96
N LEU A 159 -5.41 -5.87 -9.67
CA LEU A 159 -6.33 -4.75 -9.57
C LEU A 159 -7.73 -5.31 -9.33
N GLY A 160 -8.23 -5.20 -8.10
CA GLY A 160 -9.59 -5.56 -7.73
C GLY A 160 -10.55 -4.38 -7.90
N SER A 161 -11.78 -4.63 -8.25
CA SER A 161 -12.88 -3.66 -8.37
C SER A 161 -13.57 -3.40 -7.04
#